data_3515ef78b9ef5ecf467b49b6a22a295d
#
_entry.id   3515ef78b9ef5ecf467b49b6a22a295d
#
_cell.length_a   1.000
_cell.length_b   1.000
_cell.length_c   1.000
_cell.angle_alpha   90.00
_cell.angle_beta   90.00
_cell.angle_gamma   90.00
#
_symmetry.space_group_name_H-M   'P 1'
#
loop_
_entity.id
_entity.type
_entity.pdbx_description
1 polymer ?
#
loop_
_entity_poly.entity_id
_entity_poly.type
_entity_poly.pdbx_seq_one_letter_code
_entity_poly.pdbx_strand_id
1 'polypeptide(L)'
;GHGDAATWRLLPSAFRKKNYDPRMVLGSIAAGGSLGNLIPPGIALIIYGVLTNTSVARLYAGGVFPGLALTLMFMGVIVLIALWRPSIAPRVVNTDPVLVRLKRLVDLLPPLIIFVVVMGSIYTGWATSTEAAALAVVVSLPIAVFYGRLTIDMLHEPFLSTVNLTA
;
A
#
# COMPACT_ATOMS: atom_id res chain seq x y z
N GLY A 1 -31.25 -6.43 -7.09
CA GLY A 1 -30.50 -6.54 -6.20
C GLY A 1 -29.63 -7.66 -5.58
N HIS A 2 -29.35 -8.81 -6.24
CA HIS A 2 -28.52 -9.87 -5.62
C HIS A 2 -27.01 -9.57 -5.63
N GLY A 3 -26.55 -8.62 -6.43
CA GLY A 3 -25.13 -8.20 -6.48
C GLY A 3 -24.67 -7.38 -5.29
N ASP A 4 -25.58 -6.66 -4.66
CA ASP A 4 -25.23 -5.68 -3.62
C ASP A 4 -24.80 -6.34 -2.30
N ALA A 5 -25.43 -7.43 -1.89
CA ALA A 5 -25.12 -8.10 -0.63
C ALA A 5 -23.72 -8.76 -0.61
N ALA A 6 -23.28 -9.34 -1.72
CA ALA A 6 -21.95 -9.92 -1.86
C ALA A 6 -20.87 -8.81 -1.85
N THR A 7 -21.14 -7.72 -2.55
CA THR A 7 -20.26 -6.56 -2.65
C THR A 7 -20.10 -5.87 -1.28
N TRP A 8 -21.19 -5.78 -0.49
CA TRP A 8 -21.15 -5.24 0.87
C TRP A 8 -20.28 -6.05 1.84
N ARG A 9 -20.19 -7.37 1.64
CA ARG A 9 -19.32 -8.25 2.46
C ARG A 9 -17.84 -8.05 2.22
N LEU A 10 -17.47 -7.63 1.01
CA LEU A 10 -16.07 -7.37 0.62
C LEU A 10 -15.56 -6.03 1.13
N LEU A 11 -16.45 -5.13 1.57
CA LEU A 11 -16.05 -3.82 2.08
C LEU A 11 -15.43 -3.91 3.47
N PRO A 12 -14.33 -3.20 3.72
CA PRO A 12 -13.81 -2.99 5.07
C PRO A 12 -14.89 -2.41 5.99
N SER A 13 -14.93 -2.88 7.22
CA SER A 13 -15.96 -2.53 8.21
C SER A 13 -16.12 -1.01 8.42
N ALA A 14 -15.02 -0.26 8.27
CA ALA A 14 -15.00 1.20 8.40
C ALA A 14 -15.86 1.91 7.34
N PHE A 15 -15.90 1.39 6.11
CA PHE A 15 -16.68 1.98 5.01
C PHE A 15 -18.15 1.59 5.07
N ARG A 16 -18.45 0.35 5.54
CA ARG A 16 -19.85 -0.10 5.75
C ARG A 16 -20.58 0.77 6.75
N LYS A 17 -19.93 1.17 7.85
CA LYS A 17 -20.52 2.03 8.89
C LYS A 17 -20.85 3.45 8.41
N LYS A 18 -20.25 3.89 7.32
CA LYS A 18 -20.34 5.27 6.82
C LYS A 18 -21.16 5.43 5.53
N ASN A 19 -21.88 4.38 5.10
CA ASN A 19 -22.74 4.38 3.91
C ASN A 19 -22.06 4.85 2.61
N TYR A 20 -20.78 4.51 2.42
CA TYR A 20 -20.12 4.73 1.14
C TYR A 20 -20.64 3.77 0.07
N ASP A 21 -20.70 4.24 -1.19
CA ASP A 21 -21.04 3.37 -2.31
C ASP A 21 -19.97 2.26 -2.47
N PRO A 22 -20.38 0.97 -2.45
CA PRO A 22 -19.45 -0.15 -2.55
C PRO A 22 -18.60 -0.13 -3.82
N ARG A 23 -19.17 0.31 -4.94
CA ARG A 23 -18.48 0.35 -6.24
C ARG A 23 -17.35 1.37 -6.23
N MET A 24 -17.58 2.53 -5.61
CA MET A 24 -16.56 3.56 -5.48
C MET A 24 -15.41 3.11 -4.58
N VAL A 25 -15.72 2.46 -3.44
CA VAL A 25 -14.71 1.96 -2.51
C VAL A 25 -13.88 0.85 -3.14
N LEU A 26 -14.53 -0.15 -3.74
CA LEU A 26 -13.82 -1.26 -4.39
C LEU A 26 -13.01 -0.79 -5.60
N GLY A 27 -13.54 0.13 -6.40
CA GLY A 27 -12.82 0.75 -7.52
C GLY A 27 -11.58 1.51 -7.04
N SER A 28 -11.69 2.25 -5.93
CA SER A 28 -10.54 2.97 -5.34
C SER A 28 -9.48 2.02 -4.79
N ILE A 29 -9.89 0.92 -4.15
CA ILE A 29 -8.97 -0.11 -3.65
C ILE A 29 -8.28 -0.82 -4.80
N ALA A 30 -9.02 -1.19 -5.85
CA ALA A 30 -8.46 -1.84 -7.04
C ALA A 30 -7.47 -0.92 -7.77
N ALA A 31 -7.81 0.37 -7.93
CA ALA A 31 -6.91 1.36 -8.50
C ALA A 31 -5.64 1.54 -7.65
N GLY A 32 -5.78 1.62 -6.33
CA GLY A 32 -4.64 1.68 -5.40
C GLY A 32 -3.75 0.44 -5.47
N GLY A 33 -4.34 -0.75 -5.57
CA GLY A 33 -3.60 -2.00 -5.75
C GLY A 33 -2.81 -2.04 -7.06
N SER A 34 -3.38 -1.55 -8.15
CA SER A 34 -2.68 -1.43 -9.44
C SER A 34 -1.51 -0.46 -9.38
N LEU A 35 -1.65 0.66 -8.65
CA LEU A 35 -0.58 1.63 -8.44
C LEU A 35 0.59 1.04 -7.65
N GLY A 36 0.32 0.17 -6.66
CA GLY A 36 1.34 -0.47 -5.85
C GLY A 36 2.33 -1.32 -6.67
N ASN A 37 1.94 -1.77 -7.86
CA ASN A 37 2.82 -2.51 -8.77
C ASN A 37 3.65 -1.59 -9.69
N LEU A 38 3.19 -0.35 -9.90
CA LEU A 38 3.87 0.64 -10.74
C LEU A 38 4.83 1.53 -9.94
N ILE A 39 4.43 1.86 -8.71
CA ILE A 39 5.25 2.68 -7.81
C ILE A 39 6.35 1.81 -7.21
N PRO A 40 7.63 2.22 -7.28
CA PRO A 40 8.71 1.48 -6.65
C PRO A 40 8.47 1.23 -5.15
N PRO A 41 8.83 0.04 -4.65
CA PRO A 41 9.47 -1.12 -5.29
C PRO A 41 8.46 -2.07 -5.95
N GLY A 42 8.31 -2.03 -7.27
CA GLY A 42 7.41 -2.89 -8.04
C GLY A 42 8.13 -4.09 -8.67
N ILE A 43 7.54 -5.29 -8.58
CA ILE A 43 8.11 -6.54 -9.13
C ILE A 43 8.32 -6.42 -10.65
N ALA A 44 7.41 -5.77 -11.36
CA ALA A 44 7.50 -5.61 -12.82
C ALA A 44 8.79 -4.90 -13.26
N LEU A 45 9.22 -3.87 -12.52
CA LEU A 45 10.45 -3.14 -12.81
C LEU A 45 11.71 -3.97 -12.51
N ILE A 46 11.66 -4.86 -11.52
CA ILE A 46 12.76 -5.80 -11.22
C ILE A 46 12.92 -6.79 -12.38
N ILE A 47 11.82 -7.43 -12.79
CA ILE A 47 11.81 -8.38 -13.91
C ILE A 47 12.31 -7.71 -15.18
N TYR A 48 11.82 -6.51 -15.48
CA TYR A 48 12.26 -5.74 -16.64
C TYR A 48 13.77 -5.43 -16.57
N GLY A 49 14.27 -5.01 -15.41
CA GLY A 49 15.69 -4.74 -15.20
C GLY A 49 16.58 -5.94 -15.46
N VAL A 50 16.17 -7.12 -14.99
CA VAL A 50 16.89 -8.38 -15.23
C VAL A 50 16.88 -8.76 -16.71
N LEU A 51 15.74 -8.69 -17.38
CA LEU A 51 15.61 -9.05 -18.80
C LEU A 51 16.38 -8.12 -19.75
N THR A 52 16.46 -6.82 -19.38
CA THR A 52 17.12 -5.78 -20.23
C THR A 52 18.55 -5.47 -19.79
N ASN A 53 19.06 -6.14 -18.75
CA ASN A 53 20.35 -5.83 -18.11
C ASN A 53 20.45 -4.35 -17.70
N THR A 54 19.33 -3.75 -17.29
CA THR A 54 19.27 -2.34 -16.88
C THR A 54 19.27 -2.27 -15.33
N SER A 55 19.95 -1.26 -14.79
CA SER A 55 19.97 -1.04 -13.33
C SER A 55 18.56 -0.83 -12.77
N VAL A 56 18.15 -1.68 -11.83
CA VAL A 56 16.86 -1.60 -11.14
C VAL A 56 16.71 -0.26 -10.41
N ALA A 57 17.79 0.28 -9.83
CA ALA A 57 17.78 1.58 -9.18
C ALA A 57 17.42 2.71 -10.17
N ARG A 58 17.92 2.67 -11.40
CA ARG A 58 17.57 3.65 -12.45
C ARG A 58 16.13 3.50 -12.90
N LEU A 59 15.66 2.27 -13.04
CA LEU A 59 14.25 1.99 -13.38
C LEU A 59 13.31 2.49 -12.29
N TYR A 60 13.66 2.29 -11.04
CA TYR A 60 12.88 2.80 -9.90
C TYR A 60 12.86 4.33 -9.90
N ALA A 61 14.00 4.98 -10.09
CA ALA A 61 14.04 6.44 -10.21
C ALA A 61 13.16 6.97 -11.35
N GLY A 62 13.21 6.32 -12.51
CA GLY A 62 12.37 6.65 -13.66
C GLY A 62 10.88 6.38 -13.42
N GLY A 63 10.53 5.35 -12.62
CA GLY A 63 9.15 4.97 -12.30
C GLY A 63 8.44 5.90 -11.30
N VAL A 64 9.18 6.65 -10.48
CA VAL A 64 8.60 7.56 -9.49
C VAL A 64 7.71 8.62 -10.14
N PHE A 65 8.20 9.27 -11.19
CA PHE A 65 7.47 10.37 -11.85
C PHE A 65 6.14 9.90 -12.48
N PRO A 66 6.11 8.87 -13.35
CA PRO A 66 4.86 8.39 -13.91
C PRO A 66 3.94 7.78 -12.84
N GLY A 67 4.49 7.12 -11.82
CA GLY A 67 3.71 6.62 -10.69
C GLY A 67 3.00 7.73 -9.90
N LEU A 68 3.72 8.83 -9.63
CA LEU A 68 3.15 9.99 -8.97
C LEU A 68 2.07 10.66 -9.83
N ALA A 69 2.33 10.84 -11.13
CA ALA A 69 1.36 11.40 -12.06
C ALA A 69 0.07 10.58 -12.10
N LEU A 70 0.19 9.26 -12.16
CA LEU A 70 -0.96 8.36 -12.18
C LEU A 70 -1.73 8.40 -10.84
N THR A 71 -1.03 8.48 -9.72
CA THR A 71 -1.64 8.66 -8.40
C THR A 71 -2.46 9.95 -8.33
N LEU A 72 -1.90 11.05 -8.80
CA LEU A 72 -2.61 12.34 -8.85
C LEU A 72 -3.82 12.29 -9.78
N MET A 73 -3.71 11.61 -10.92
CA MET A 73 -4.86 11.40 -11.82
C MET A 73 -5.98 10.60 -11.13
N PHE A 74 -5.66 9.49 -10.45
CA PHE A 74 -6.68 8.71 -9.74
C PHE A 74 -7.29 9.49 -8.59
N MET A 75 -6.49 10.22 -7.82
CA MET A 75 -7.02 11.11 -6.79
C MET A 75 -7.94 12.18 -7.39
N GLY A 76 -7.55 12.76 -8.52
CA GLY A 76 -8.36 13.75 -9.24
C GLY A 76 -9.71 13.17 -9.69
N VAL A 77 -9.72 11.97 -10.24
CA VAL A 77 -10.96 11.27 -10.65
C VAL A 77 -11.86 11.00 -9.44
N ILE A 78 -11.30 10.49 -8.34
CA ILE A 78 -12.07 10.21 -7.12
C ILE A 78 -12.69 11.50 -6.56
N VAL A 79 -11.90 12.58 -6.49
CA VAL A 79 -12.38 13.89 -6.04
C VAL A 79 -13.46 14.44 -6.96
N LEU A 80 -13.28 14.33 -8.27
CA LEU A 80 -14.24 14.79 -9.27
C LEU A 80 -15.57 14.05 -9.13
N ILE A 81 -15.54 12.73 -8.99
CA ILE A 81 -16.73 11.90 -8.77
C ILE A 81 -17.43 12.28 -7.45
N ALA A 82 -16.66 12.47 -6.38
CA ALA A 82 -17.19 12.87 -5.08
C ALA A 82 -17.86 14.27 -5.09
N LEU A 83 -17.32 15.19 -5.90
CA LEU A 83 -17.89 16.52 -6.08
C LEU A 83 -19.17 16.49 -6.93
N TRP A 84 -19.18 15.68 -8.00
CA TRP A 84 -20.32 15.60 -8.92
C TRP A 84 -21.49 14.77 -8.34
N ARG A 85 -21.17 13.77 -7.49
CA ARG A 85 -22.17 12.88 -6.86
C ARG A 85 -21.93 12.76 -5.36
N PRO A 86 -22.28 13.78 -4.55
CA PRO A 86 -22.09 13.77 -3.09
C PRO A 86 -22.79 12.60 -2.37
N SER A 87 -23.81 12.02 -3.00
CA SER A 87 -24.54 10.84 -2.48
C SER A 87 -23.70 9.56 -2.46
N ILE A 88 -22.65 9.47 -3.31
CA ILE A 88 -21.79 8.29 -3.42
C ILE A 88 -20.67 8.34 -2.35
N ALA A 89 -20.25 9.55 -1.97
CA ALA A 89 -19.25 9.81 -0.94
C ALA A 89 -19.81 10.76 0.12
N PRO A 90 -20.62 10.27 1.07
CA PRO A 90 -21.23 11.10 2.08
C PRO A 90 -20.15 11.82 2.91
N ARG A 91 -20.36 13.12 3.12
CA ARG A 91 -19.46 13.93 3.97
C ARG A 91 -19.56 13.42 5.41
N VAL A 92 -18.54 12.71 5.83
CA VAL A 92 -18.41 12.31 7.23
C VAL A 92 -17.90 13.53 8.00
N VAL A 93 -18.74 14.09 8.84
CA VAL A 93 -18.30 15.10 9.81
C VAL A 93 -17.42 14.38 10.83
N ASN A 94 -16.12 14.51 10.65
CA ASN A 94 -15.15 14.00 11.63
C ASN A 94 -15.14 14.96 12.82
N THR A 95 -15.77 14.56 13.89
CA THR A 95 -15.76 15.25 15.21
C THR A 95 -14.45 14.99 15.99
N ASP A 96 -13.55 14.18 15.45
CA ASP A 96 -12.29 13.87 16.11
C ASP A 96 -11.40 15.13 16.19
N PRO A 97 -10.86 15.47 17.37
CA PRO A 97 -9.93 16.57 17.53
C PRO A 97 -8.69 16.36 16.65
N VAL A 98 -8.09 17.46 16.20
CA VAL A 98 -6.92 17.46 15.30
C VAL A 98 -5.78 16.59 15.87
N LEU A 99 -5.63 16.59 17.20
CA LEU A 99 -4.62 15.78 17.89
C LEU A 99 -4.79 14.25 17.67
N VAL A 100 -6.03 13.77 17.63
CA VAL A 100 -6.34 12.35 17.36
C VAL A 100 -6.03 12.00 15.91
N ARG A 101 -6.26 12.93 14.98
CA ARG A 101 -5.90 12.76 13.56
C ARG A 101 -4.38 12.69 13.39
N LEU A 102 -3.64 13.56 14.10
CA LEU A 102 -2.19 13.57 14.07
C LEU A 102 -1.60 12.27 14.65
N LYS A 103 -2.20 11.74 15.71
CA LYS A 103 -1.80 10.46 16.31
C LYS A 103 -2.01 9.28 15.36
N ARG A 104 -3.05 9.31 14.53
CA ARG A 104 -3.27 8.29 13.48
C ARG A 104 -2.24 8.35 12.34
N LEU A 105 -1.59 9.51 12.13
CA LEU A 105 -0.48 9.62 11.18
C LEU A 105 0.77 8.87 11.67
N VAL A 106 0.92 8.70 12.98
CA VAL A 106 1.99 7.87 13.56
C VAL A 106 1.86 6.41 13.15
N ASP A 107 0.66 5.93 12.88
CA ASP A 107 0.42 4.56 12.40
C ASP A 107 0.95 4.34 10.96
N LEU A 108 1.24 5.42 10.22
CA LEU A 108 1.90 5.36 8.91
C LEU A 108 3.43 5.31 9.01
N LEU A 109 3.99 5.58 10.18
CA LEU A 109 5.44 5.60 10.39
C LEU A 109 6.10 4.23 10.08
N PRO A 110 5.58 3.09 10.55
CA PRO A 110 6.15 1.79 10.30
C PRO A 110 6.34 1.47 8.81
N PRO A 111 5.30 1.53 7.96
CA PRO A 111 5.47 1.28 6.53
C PRO A 111 6.36 2.33 5.86
N LEU A 112 6.35 3.58 6.32
CA LEU A 112 7.22 4.63 5.79
C LEU A 112 8.70 4.35 6.11
N ILE A 113 9.02 3.90 7.32
CA ILE A 113 10.39 3.53 7.72
C ILE A 113 10.90 2.39 6.83
N ILE A 114 10.09 1.33 6.67
CA ILE A 114 10.44 0.19 5.82
C ILE A 114 10.69 0.67 4.39
N PHE A 115 9.81 1.51 3.85
CA PHE A 115 9.94 2.07 2.51
C PHE A 115 11.24 2.87 2.35
N VAL A 116 11.54 3.76 3.28
CA VAL A 116 12.76 4.60 3.24
C VAL A 116 14.03 3.75 3.34
N VAL A 117 14.04 2.73 4.19
CA VAL A 117 15.19 1.83 4.33
C VAL A 117 15.42 1.03 3.05
N VAL A 118 14.37 0.44 2.49
CA VAL A 118 14.45 -0.36 1.25
C VAL A 118 14.90 0.51 0.08
N MET A 119 14.21 1.62 -0.16
CA MET A 119 14.51 2.50 -1.29
C MET A 119 15.87 3.20 -1.11
N GLY A 120 16.17 3.64 0.11
CA GLY A 120 17.44 4.25 0.44
C GLY A 120 18.61 3.30 0.21
N SER A 121 18.52 2.04 0.62
CA SER A 121 19.57 1.04 0.40
C SER A 121 19.82 0.75 -1.08
N ILE A 122 18.76 0.69 -1.89
CA ILE A 122 18.86 0.48 -3.34
C ILE A 122 19.45 1.71 -4.04
N TYR A 123 19.01 2.93 -3.71
CA TYR A 123 19.48 4.16 -4.37
C TYR A 123 20.91 4.53 -4.01
N THR A 124 21.34 4.22 -2.79
CA THR A 124 22.74 4.42 -2.38
C THR A 124 23.69 3.34 -2.90
N GLY A 125 23.13 2.27 -3.50
CA GLY A 125 23.89 1.14 -4.01
C GLY A 125 24.43 0.20 -2.91
N TRP A 126 23.95 0.32 -1.66
CA TRP A 126 24.36 -0.54 -0.55
C TRP A 126 23.76 -1.94 -0.64
N ALA A 127 22.60 -2.06 -1.26
CA ALA A 127 21.90 -3.32 -1.40
C ALA A 127 21.31 -3.49 -2.80
N THR A 128 21.35 -4.71 -3.30
CA THR A 128 20.54 -5.14 -4.44
C THR A 128 19.07 -5.21 -4.06
N SER A 129 18.18 -5.33 -5.02
CA SER A 129 16.74 -5.46 -4.76
C SER A 129 16.41 -6.64 -3.87
N THR A 130 17.14 -7.75 -4.00
CA THR A 130 16.97 -8.97 -3.19
C THR A 130 17.45 -8.77 -1.75
N GLU A 131 18.61 -8.13 -1.58
CA GLU A 131 19.16 -7.80 -0.25
C GLU A 131 18.30 -6.76 0.47
N ALA A 132 17.76 -5.79 -0.26
CA ALA A 132 16.83 -4.80 0.29
C ALA A 132 15.52 -5.44 0.79
N ALA A 133 15.04 -6.51 0.14
CA ALA A 133 13.91 -7.28 0.65
C ALA A 133 14.24 -7.97 1.98
N ALA A 134 15.44 -8.52 2.15
CA ALA A 134 15.90 -9.07 3.42
C ALA A 134 16.01 -7.98 4.50
N LEU A 135 16.52 -6.79 4.15
CA LEU A 135 16.55 -5.63 5.06
C LEU A 135 15.14 -5.22 5.51
N ALA A 136 14.15 -5.28 4.61
CA ALA A 136 12.76 -5.00 4.97
C ALA A 136 12.26 -5.94 6.08
N VAL A 137 12.56 -7.23 5.98
CA VAL A 137 12.21 -8.22 7.02
C VAL A 137 12.92 -7.90 8.34
N VAL A 138 14.24 -7.65 8.29
CA VAL A 138 15.01 -7.32 9.49
C VAL A 138 14.50 -6.07 10.19
N VAL A 139 14.10 -5.04 9.45
CA VAL A 139 13.56 -3.79 10.01
C VAL A 139 12.12 -3.97 10.51
N SER A 140 11.32 -4.81 9.86
CA SER A 140 9.94 -5.05 10.28
C SER A 140 9.82 -5.78 11.62
N LEU A 141 10.77 -6.65 11.96
CA LEU A 141 10.78 -7.39 13.22
C LEU A 141 10.81 -6.48 14.46
N PRO A 142 11.79 -5.56 14.64
CA PRO A 142 11.79 -4.66 15.78
C PRO A 142 10.56 -3.75 15.80
N ILE A 143 10.09 -3.30 14.64
CA ILE A 143 8.86 -2.51 14.55
C ILE A 143 7.67 -3.31 15.11
N ALA A 144 7.52 -4.58 14.74
CA ALA A 144 6.47 -5.44 15.24
C ALA A 144 6.55 -5.67 16.77
N VAL A 145 7.78 -5.78 17.31
CA VAL A 145 8.02 -5.85 18.77
C VAL A 145 7.56 -4.56 19.45
N PHE A 146 7.97 -3.39 18.94
CA PHE A 146 7.60 -2.09 19.53
C PHE A 146 6.08 -1.84 19.54
N TYR A 147 5.37 -2.32 18.51
CA TYR A 147 3.92 -2.23 18.45
C TYR A 147 3.20 -3.33 19.24
N GLY A 148 3.94 -4.19 19.97
CA GLY A 148 3.41 -5.23 20.85
C GLY A 148 2.57 -6.30 20.13
N ARG A 149 2.80 -6.48 18.83
CA ARG A 149 2.04 -7.42 17.99
C ARG A 149 2.84 -8.66 17.59
N LEU A 150 4.07 -8.83 18.07
CA LEU A 150 4.90 -9.97 17.71
C LEU A 150 4.48 -11.17 18.53
N THR A 151 3.68 -12.05 17.92
CA THR A 151 3.34 -13.37 18.44
C THR A 151 4.04 -14.43 17.57
N ILE A 152 4.47 -15.54 18.18
CA ILE A 152 5.12 -16.64 17.45
C ILE A 152 4.24 -17.16 16.30
N ASP A 153 2.92 -17.20 16.53
CA ASP A 153 1.94 -17.59 15.51
C ASP A 153 1.94 -16.65 14.31
N MET A 154 2.16 -15.34 14.51
CA MET A 154 2.28 -14.35 13.42
C MET A 154 3.55 -14.53 12.57
N LEU A 155 4.57 -15.19 13.06
CA LEU A 155 5.77 -15.52 12.27
C LEU A 155 5.58 -16.86 11.54
N HIS A 156 4.86 -17.79 12.14
CA HIS A 156 4.68 -19.14 11.63
C HIS A 156 3.79 -19.18 10.37
N GLU A 157 2.67 -18.45 10.35
CA GLU A 157 1.75 -18.42 9.21
C GLU A 157 2.38 -17.85 7.91
N PRO A 158 3.02 -16.65 7.92
CA PRO A 158 3.69 -16.12 6.74
C PRO A 158 4.85 -17.00 6.27
N PHE A 159 5.59 -17.61 7.21
CA PHE A 159 6.68 -18.52 6.87
C PHE A 159 6.18 -19.74 6.13
N LEU A 160 5.14 -20.42 6.63
CA LEU A 160 4.52 -21.55 5.96
C LEU A 160 3.92 -21.17 4.61
N SER A 161 3.26 -19.99 4.53
CA SER A 161 2.71 -19.50 3.27
C SER A 161 3.80 -19.26 2.22
N THR A 162 4.94 -18.69 2.65
CA THR A 162 6.08 -18.45 1.76
C THR A 162 6.69 -19.76 1.26
N VAL A 163 6.86 -20.74 2.16
CA VAL A 163 7.37 -22.06 1.78
C VAL A 163 6.43 -22.75 0.78
N ASN A 164 5.12 -22.72 1.03
CA ASN A 164 4.12 -23.32 0.13
C ASN A 164 4.01 -22.61 -1.23
N LEU A 165 4.35 -21.32 -1.32
CA LEU A 165 4.35 -20.58 -2.58
C LEU A 165 5.64 -20.78 -3.39
N THR A 166 6.73 -21.21 -2.72
CA THR A 166 8.06 -21.31 -3.34
C THR A 166 8.42 -22.77 -3.68
N ALA A 167 7.75 -23.76 -3.05
CA ALA A 167 7.90 -25.19 -3.31
C ALA A 167 7.02 -25.63 -4.47
#